data_0cd92947b2a129db18cec9fdf2488d59
#
_entry.id   0cd92947b2a129db18cec9fdf2488d59
#
_cell.length_a   1.000
_cell.length_b   1.000
_cell.length_c   1.000
_cell.angle_alpha   90.00
_cell.angle_beta   90.00
_cell.angle_gamma   90.00
#
_symmetry.space_group_name_H-M   'P 1'
#
loop_
_entity.id
_entity.type
_entity.pdbx_description
1 polymer ?
#
loop_
_entity_poly.entity_id
_entity_poly.type
_entity_poly.pdbx_seq_one_letter_code
_entity_poly.pdbx_strand_id
1 'polypeptide(L)'
;GFTECFMPNLALIRRRVNDPRLKFRFMRVGSRTNTNVCLCYIAGLCENSLVERLETRLTALDIDSVLDSNYLAERIRDHRWSPFPTLGTTERPDVAASRVVDGSPVALTAPFLFQECFQSNDDYYISFLQANLSRILRVIGFVFTITFPAVYAALMLYHRELVPARLLFA
;
A
#
# COMPACT_ATOMS: atom_id res chain seq x y z
N GLY A 1 -15.77 -4.62 -9.58
CA GLY A 1 -14.91 -3.82 -8.69
C GLY A 1 -15.72 -2.87 -7.83
N PHE A 2 -15.07 -2.16 -6.96
CA PHE A 2 -15.67 -1.01 -6.28
C PHE A 2 -15.99 0.10 -7.29
N THR A 3 -16.94 0.95 -6.93
CA THR A 3 -17.37 2.09 -7.73
C THR A 3 -16.97 3.40 -7.05
N GLU A 4 -17.02 4.52 -7.76
CA GLU A 4 -16.76 5.84 -7.17
C GLU A 4 -17.79 6.23 -6.08
N CYS A 5 -18.93 5.57 -6.07
CA CYS A 5 -19.97 5.82 -5.09
C CYS A 5 -19.72 5.07 -3.78
N PHE A 6 -19.65 5.82 -2.70
CA PHE A 6 -19.32 5.30 -1.37
C PHE A 6 -20.35 4.31 -0.82
N MET A 7 -21.64 4.65 -0.85
CA MET A 7 -22.69 3.81 -0.28
C MET A 7 -22.89 2.47 -0.99
N PRO A 8 -22.86 2.37 -2.33
CA PRO A 8 -22.85 1.09 -3.02
C PRO A 8 -21.68 0.18 -2.62
N ASN A 9 -20.48 0.74 -2.38
CA ASN A 9 -19.32 -0.03 -1.96
C ASN A 9 -19.51 -0.67 -0.58
N LEU A 10 -20.13 0.04 0.37
CA LEU A 10 -20.50 -0.51 1.67
C LEU A 10 -21.51 -1.64 1.51
N ALA A 11 -22.51 -1.45 0.64
CA ALA A 11 -23.50 -2.48 0.33
C ALA A 11 -22.88 -3.74 -0.28
N LEU A 12 -21.85 -3.59 -1.13
CA LEU A 12 -21.11 -4.72 -1.69
C LEU A 12 -20.42 -5.56 -0.62
N ILE A 13 -19.83 -4.94 0.40
CA ILE A 13 -19.25 -5.65 1.54
C ILE A 13 -20.35 -6.31 2.38
N ARG A 14 -21.40 -5.55 2.71
CA ARG A 14 -22.52 -6.08 3.52
C ARG A 14 -23.18 -7.29 2.89
N ARG A 15 -23.29 -7.33 1.56
CA ARG A 15 -23.87 -8.48 0.84
C ARG A 15 -22.98 -9.71 0.87
N ARG A 16 -21.66 -9.56 1.00
CA ARG A 16 -20.72 -10.68 1.06
C ARG A 16 -20.49 -11.15 2.49
N VAL A 17 -20.46 -10.23 3.44
CA VAL A 17 -20.27 -10.52 4.86
C VAL A 17 -21.63 -10.40 5.55
N ASN A 18 -22.35 -11.54 5.63
CA ASN A 18 -23.66 -11.60 6.27
C ASN A 18 -23.55 -11.94 7.77
N ASP A 19 -22.68 -11.20 8.48
CA ASP A 19 -22.51 -11.32 9.93
C ASP A 19 -23.17 -10.12 10.63
N PRO A 20 -24.07 -10.34 11.63
CA PRO A 20 -24.69 -9.26 12.37
C PRO A 20 -23.69 -8.41 13.17
N ARG A 21 -22.51 -8.95 13.45
CA ARG A 21 -21.44 -8.26 14.17
C ARG A 21 -20.61 -7.33 13.27
N LEU A 22 -20.87 -7.30 11.96
CA LEU A 22 -20.22 -6.38 11.03
C LEU A 22 -20.57 -4.94 11.39
N LYS A 23 -19.57 -4.16 11.77
CA LYS A 23 -19.68 -2.75 12.14
C LYS A 23 -19.07 -1.86 11.07
N PHE A 24 -19.66 -0.68 10.92
CA PHE A 24 -19.23 0.39 10.05
C PHE A 24 -19.04 1.65 10.90
N ARG A 25 -17.81 2.17 10.99
CA ARG A 25 -17.54 3.44 11.65
C ARG A 25 -17.23 4.49 10.60
N PHE A 26 -18.03 5.53 10.56
CA PHE A 26 -17.91 6.63 9.62
C PHE A 26 -17.11 7.77 10.23
N MET A 27 -16.19 8.33 9.46
CA MET A 27 -15.41 9.50 9.83
C MET A 27 -15.15 10.37 8.60
N ARG A 28 -14.75 11.61 8.83
CA ARG A 28 -14.38 12.56 7.79
C ARG A 28 -12.93 12.97 7.98
N VAL A 29 -12.18 12.96 6.90
CA VAL A 29 -10.75 13.30 6.89
C VAL A 29 -10.50 14.39 5.85
N GLY A 30 -9.60 15.33 6.17
CA GLY A 30 -9.28 16.47 5.33
C GLY A 30 -10.14 17.69 5.65
N SER A 31 -9.47 18.80 5.97
CA SER A 31 -10.15 20.05 6.37
C SER A 31 -10.91 20.71 5.22
N ARG A 32 -10.41 20.56 3.99
CA ARG A 32 -11.01 21.15 2.78
C ARG A 32 -11.86 20.17 1.99
N THR A 33 -11.43 18.91 1.85
CA THR A 33 -12.15 17.91 1.04
C THR A 33 -13.24 17.20 1.81
N ASN A 34 -13.19 17.16 3.16
CA ASN A 34 -14.14 16.43 4.00
C ASN A 34 -14.45 15.02 3.47
N THR A 35 -13.40 14.30 3.11
CA THR A 35 -13.51 12.98 2.48
C THR A 35 -14.10 11.97 3.45
N ASN A 36 -15.14 11.28 3.04
CA ASN A 36 -15.75 10.24 3.86
C ASN A 36 -14.87 9.00 3.88
N VAL A 37 -14.57 8.52 5.09
CA VAL A 37 -13.84 7.28 5.34
C VAL A 37 -14.71 6.39 6.21
N CYS A 38 -14.78 5.11 5.91
CA CYS A 38 -15.51 4.14 6.72
C CYS A 38 -14.60 2.98 7.10
N LEU A 39 -14.48 2.70 8.38
CA LEU A 39 -13.84 1.50 8.90
C LEU A 39 -14.85 0.37 8.99
N CYS A 40 -14.60 -0.74 8.29
CA CYS A 40 -15.39 -1.96 8.30
C CYS A 40 -14.65 -3.03 9.09
N TYR A 41 -15.29 -3.63 10.07
CA TYR A 41 -14.71 -4.71 10.87
C TYR A 41 -15.80 -5.56 11.54
N ILE A 42 -15.45 -6.79 11.93
CA ILE A 42 -16.37 -7.65 12.72
C ILE A 42 -16.04 -7.50 14.19
N ALA A 43 -17.04 -7.06 14.97
CA ALA A 43 -16.90 -6.88 16.40
C ALA A 43 -16.67 -8.24 17.10
N GLY A 44 -15.63 -8.30 17.94
CA GLY A 44 -15.23 -9.52 18.65
C GLY A 44 -14.33 -10.46 17.84
N LEU A 45 -14.11 -10.20 16.56
CA LEU A 45 -13.11 -10.90 15.74
C LEU A 45 -11.89 -10.00 15.53
N CYS A 46 -12.13 -8.75 15.20
CA CYS A 46 -11.06 -7.75 15.12
C CYS A 46 -10.68 -7.26 16.52
N GLU A 47 -9.40 -7.05 16.75
CA GLU A 47 -8.88 -6.49 18.00
C GLU A 47 -9.32 -5.02 18.15
N ASN A 48 -10.03 -4.72 19.23
CA ASN A 48 -10.55 -3.36 19.46
C ASN A 48 -9.45 -2.31 19.55
N SER A 49 -8.31 -2.64 20.12
CA SER A 49 -7.14 -1.77 20.21
C SER A 49 -6.65 -1.29 18.83
N LEU A 50 -6.72 -2.18 17.83
CA LEU A 50 -6.34 -1.87 16.46
C LEU A 50 -7.33 -0.89 15.81
N VAL A 51 -8.63 -1.12 16.00
CA VAL A 51 -9.69 -0.23 15.47
C VAL A 51 -9.56 1.17 16.08
N GLU A 52 -9.37 1.26 17.40
CA GLU A 52 -9.21 2.53 18.11
C GLU A 52 -7.93 3.29 17.69
N ARG A 53 -6.82 2.56 17.50
CA ARG A 53 -5.58 3.18 16.97
C ARG A 53 -5.78 3.74 15.58
N LEU A 54 -6.47 3.02 14.70
CA LEU A 54 -6.75 3.48 13.34
C LEU A 54 -7.67 4.70 13.36
N GLU A 55 -8.71 4.66 14.16
CA GLU A 55 -9.64 5.77 14.32
C GLU A 55 -8.92 7.02 14.82
N THR A 56 -8.09 6.86 15.87
CA THR A 56 -7.28 7.95 16.42
C THR A 56 -6.32 8.53 15.39
N ARG A 57 -5.65 7.68 14.62
CA ARG A 57 -4.73 8.13 13.57
C ARG A 57 -5.44 8.86 12.45
N LEU A 58 -6.54 8.30 11.96
CA LEU A 58 -7.34 8.91 10.89
C LEU A 58 -7.90 10.27 11.32
N THR A 59 -8.35 10.38 12.58
CA THR A 59 -8.88 11.63 13.12
C THR A 59 -7.77 12.66 13.41
N ALA A 60 -6.59 12.21 13.80
CA ALA A 60 -5.43 13.05 14.08
C ALA A 60 -4.70 13.55 12.82
N LEU A 61 -5.10 13.10 11.62
CA LEU A 61 -4.52 13.55 10.37
C LEU A 61 -4.90 15.02 10.11
N ASP A 62 -3.94 15.89 10.32
CA ASP A 62 -4.05 17.30 9.92
C ASP A 62 -3.62 17.43 8.45
N ILE A 63 -4.58 17.20 7.55
CA ILE A 63 -4.41 17.30 6.10
C ILE A 63 -5.52 18.13 5.49
N ASP A 64 -5.14 18.99 4.55
CA ASP A 64 -6.10 19.87 3.87
C ASP A 64 -6.98 19.08 2.90
N SER A 65 -6.40 18.11 2.18
CA SER A 65 -7.10 17.35 1.14
C SER A 65 -6.65 15.91 1.09
N VAL A 66 -7.61 15.02 0.90
CA VAL A 66 -7.40 13.61 0.57
C VAL A 66 -7.83 13.43 -0.88
N LEU A 67 -6.86 13.46 -1.79
CA LEU A 67 -7.10 13.30 -3.22
C LEU A 67 -6.93 11.86 -3.69
N ASP A 68 -6.16 11.06 -2.94
CA ASP A 68 -5.89 9.66 -3.23
C ASP A 68 -5.80 8.86 -1.92
N SER A 69 -6.24 7.63 -1.95
CA SER A 69 -6.15 6.69 -0.83
C SER A 69 -4.71 6.32 -0.48
N ASN A 70 -3.80 6.24 -1.46
CA ASN A 70 -2.39 6.02 -1.21
C ASN A 70 -1.79 7.10 -0.31
N TYR A 71 -2.26 8.34 -0.44
CA TYR A 71 -1.86 9.43 0.43
C TYR A 71 -2.27 9.20 1.89
N LEU A 72 -3.46 8.65 2.07
CA LEU A 72 -3.96 8.24 3.39
C LEU A 72 -3.15 7.06 3.94
N ALA A 73 -2.90 6.05 3.10
CA ALA A 73 -2.12 4.86 3.45
C ALA A 73 -0.71 5.21 3.95
N GLU A 74 -0.02 6.10 3.26
CA GLU A 74 1.32 6.52 3.67
C GLU A 74 1.35 7.22 5.03
N ARG A 75 0.27 7.92 5.38
CA ARG A 75 0.16 8.65 6.65
C ARG A 75 -0.22 7.76 7.83
N ILE A 76 -0.98 6.69 7.57
CA ILE A 76 -1.44 5.73 8.59
C ILE A 76 -0.37 4.69 8.92
N ARG A 77 0.60 4.45 8.05
CA ARG A 77 1.68 3.47 8.25
C ARG A 77 2.43 3.70 9.55
N ASP A 78 2.62 2.62 10.33
CA ASP A 78 3.39 2.64 11.58
C ASP A 78 4.86 2.99 11.37
N HIS A 79 5.46 2.42 10.31
CA HIS A 79 6.87 2.57 10.00
C HIS A 79 7.08 3.04 8.56
N ARG A 80 7.33 4.32 8.40
CA ARG A 80 7.54 4.97 7.10
C ARG A 80 8.74 4.42 6.33
N TRP A 81 9.73 3.93 7.05
CA TRP A 81 10.98 3.38 6.52
C TRP A 81 11.01 1.85 6.50
N SER A 82 9.94 1.19 6.95
CA SER A 82 9.88 -0.25 6.88
C SER A 82 9.86 -0.71 5.42
N PRO A 83 10.75 -1.62 5.03
CA PRO A 83 10.70 -2.24 3.71
C PRO A 83 9.46 -3.11 3.54
N PHE A 84 8.77 -3.43 4.63
CA PHE A 84 7.64 -4.33 4.67
C PHE A 84 6.32 -3.55 4.62
N PRO A 85 5.42 -3.84 3.67
CA PRO A 85 4.10 -3.20 3.63
C PRO A 85 3.26 -3.71 4.80
N THR A 86 2.80 -2.81 5.64
CA THR A 86 1.86 -3.11 6.73
C THR A 86 0.40 -2.95 6.31
N LEU A 87 0.17 -2.32 5.17
CA LEU A 87 -1.13 -2.06 4.58
C LEU A 87 -1.19 -2.68 3.19
N GLY A 88 -2.27 -3.36 2.88
CA GLY A 88 -2.59 -3.86 1.56
C GLY A 88 -3.73 -3.06 0.95
N THR A 89 -3.64 -2.73 -0.34
CA THR A 89 -4.68 -2.03 -1.09
C THR A 89 -5.35 -2.97 -2.08
N THR A 90 -6.68 -2.85 -2.25
CA THR A 90 -7.43 -3.65 -3.20
C THR A 90 -8.63 -2.88 -3.76
N GLU A 91 -8.91 -3.08 -5.04
CA GLU A 91 -10.12 -2.58 -5.71
C GLU A 91 -11.23 -3.66 -5.76
N ARG A 92 -10.95 -4.84 -5.25
CA ARG A 92 -11.84 -6.00 -5.33
C ARG A 92 -12.62 -6.16 -4.04
N PRO A 93 -13.96 -6.08 -4.10
CA PRO A 93 -14.80 -6.23 -2.90
C PRO A 93 -14.82 -7.64 -2.31
N ASP A 94 -14.44 -8.67 -3.08
CA ASP A 94 -14.27 -10.03 -2.58
C ASP A 94 -13.05 -10.16 -1.69
N VAL A 95 -11.92 -9.60 -2.11
CA VAL A 95 -10.68 -9.57 -1.31
C VAL A 95 -10.89 -8.78 -0.02
N ALA A 96 -11.56 -7.66 -0.11
CA ALA A 96 -11.91 -6.85 1.04
C ALA A 96 -12.80 -7.57 2.04
N ALA A 97 -13.84 -8.23 1.55
CA ALA A 97 -14.72 -9.01 2.38
C ALA A 97 -13.99 -10.18 3.06
N SER A 98 -13.07 -10.87 2.36
CA SER A 98 -12.26 -11.93 2.97
C SER A 98 -11.40 -11.39 4.11
N ARG A 99 -10.77 -10.22 3.95
CA ARG A 99 -9.97 -9.61 5.01
C ARG A 99 -10.79 -9.24 6.26
N VAL A 100 -12.01 -8.74 6.05
CA VAL A 100 -12.94 -8.45 7.16
C VAL A 100 -13.30 -9.75 7.90
N VAL A 101 -13.53 -10.84 7.17
CA VAL A 101 -13.83 -12.16 7.75
C VAL A 101 -12.60 -12.74 8.46
N ASP A 102 -11.39 -12.48 7.99
CA ASP A 102 -10.12 -12.85 8.64
C ASP A 102 -9.81 -12.01 9.90
N GLY A 103 -10.69 -11.07 10.27
CA GLY A 103 -10.54 -10.23 11.45
C GLY A 103 -9.71 -8.97 11.24
N SER A 104 -9.35 -8.66 9.99
CA SER A 104 -8.62 -7.42 9.66
C SER A 104 -9.60 -6.26 9.44
N PRO A 105 -9.36 -5.08 10.03
CA PRO A 105 -10.16 -3.91 9.74
C PRO A 105 -9.85 -3.38 8.34
N VAL A 106 -10.88 -2.94 7.66
CA VAL A 106 -10.80 -2.45 6.28
C VAL A 106 -11.31 -1.02 6.23
N ALA A 107 -10.51 -0.10 5.70
CA ALA A 107 -10.90 1.29 5.49
C ALA A 107 -11.35 1.52 4.05
N LEU A 108 -12.57 2.00 3.88
CA LEU A 108 -13.14 2.45 2.63
C LEU A 108 -13.07 3.96 2.56
N THR A 109 -12.56 4.49 1.47
CA THR A 109 -12.48 5.94 1.23
C THR A 109 -13.30 6.34 0.01
N ALA A 110 -13.96 7.52 0.07
CA ALA A 110 -14.62 8.13 -1.07
C ALA A 110 -13.91 9.46 -1.40
N PRO A 111 -13.75 9.83 -2.66
CA PRO A 111 -14.33 9.28 -3.88
C PRO A 111 -13.46 8.25 -4.61
N PHE A 112 -12.40 7.75 -4.01
CA PHE A 112 -11.42 6.89 -4.68
C PHE A 112 -11.56 5.42 -4.29
N LEU A 113 -11.27 4.57 -5.28
CA LEU A 113 -11.44 3.12 -5.32
C LEU A 113 -10.43 2.33 -4.48
N PHE A 114 -9.89 2.90 -3.41
CA PHE A 114 -8.89 2.18 -2.65
C PHE A 114 -9.42 1.76 -1.29
N GLN A 115 -9.25 0.52 -1.05
CA GLN A 115 -9.55 -0.12 0.19
C GLN A 115 -8.27 -0.62 0.80
N GLU A 116 -7.97 -0.13 1.99
CA GLU A 116 -6.82 -0.59 2.73
C GLU A 116 -7.21 -1.73 3.63
N CYS A 117 -6.54 -2.86 3.42
CA CYS A 117 -6.63 -4.03 4.27
C CYS A 117 -5.32 -4.18 5.02
N PHE A 118 -5.40 -4.39 6.33
CA PHE A 118 -4.23 -4.84 7.06
C PHE A 118 -3.91 -6.27 6.63
N GLN A 119 -2.70 -6.48 6.15
CA GLN A 119 -2.26 -7.78 5.67
C GLN A 119 -2.08 -8.77 6.81
N SER A 120 -2.63 -9.99 6.62
CA SER A 120 -2.22 -11.13 7.42
C SER A 120 -0.80 -11.57 7.03
N ASN A 121 -0.10 -12.25 7.94
CA ASN A 121 1.29 -12.65 7.75
C ASN A 121 1.55 -13.49 6.49
N ASP A 122 0.56 -14.19 5.96
CA ASP A 122 0.71 -15.13 4.86
C ASP A 122 0.86 -14.47 3.48
N ASP A 123 0.23 -13.30 3.26
CA ASP A 123 0.38 -12.52 2.00
C ASP A 123 1.62 -11.63 1.97
N TYR A 124 2.32 -11.57 3.08
CA TYR A 124 3.42 -10.68 3.34
C TYR A 124 4.61 -10.90 2.39
N TYR A 125 4.95 -12.17 2.12
CA TYR A 125 6.11 -12.50 1.29
C TYR A 125 5.91 -12.19 -0.20
N ILE A 126 4.72 -12.40 -0.73
CA ILE A 126 4.44 -12.23 -2.17
C ILE A 126 4.34 -10.76 -2.52
N SER A 127 3.62 -9.96 -1.73
CA SER A 127 3.51 -8.52 -1.97
C SER A 127 4.79 -7.75 -1.67
N PHE A 128 5.61 -8.22 -0.71
CA PHE A 128 6.94 -7.70 -0.44
C PHE A 128 7.87 -7.85 -1.64
N LEU A 129 7.94 -9.06 -2.22
CA LEU A 129 8.74 -9.31 -3.41
C LEU A 129 8.31 -8.44 -4.58
N GLN A 130 7.01 -8.28 -4.80
CA GLN A 130 6.50 -7.54 -5.96
C GLN A 130 6.67 -6.02 -5.83
N ALA A 131 6.41 -5.43 -4.66
CA ALA A 131 6.52 -3.98 -4.46
C ALA A 131 7.96 -3.50 -4.26
N ASN A 132 8.79 -4.27 -3.54
CA ASN A 132 10.15 -3.86 -3.24
C ASN A 132 11.16 -4.34 -4.27
N LEU A 133 10.94 -5.48 -4.92
CA LEU A 133 11.85 -5.98 -5.96
C LEU A 133 11.98 -4.98 -7.11
N SER A 134 10.88 -4.39 -7.56
CA SER A 134 10.90 -3.37 -8.62
C SER A 134 11.63 -2.08 -8.18
N ARG A 135 11.54 -1.68 -6.91
CA ARG A 135 12.28 -0.53 -6.37
C ARG A 135 13.77 -0.85 -6.25
N ILE A 136 14.11 -2.02 -5.69
CA ILE A 136 15.49 -2.48 -5.54
C ILE A 136 16.17 -2.66 -6.91
N LEU A 137 15.50 -3.32 -7.87
CA LEU A 137 16.01 -3.50 -9.23
C LEU A 137 16.23 -2.15 -9.93
N ARG A 138 15.38 -1.16 -9.70
CA ARG A 138 15.55 0.19 -10.26
C ARG A 138 16.79 0.89 -9.68
N VAL A 139 17.00 0.80 -8.36
CA VAL A 139 18.19 1.36 -7.71
C VAL A 139 19.46 0.64 -8.16
N ILE A 140 19.43 -0.69 -8.20
CA ILE A 140 20.55 -1.51 -8.71
C ILE A 140 20.84 -1.15 -10.17
N GLY A 141 19.82 -1.09 -11.02
CA GLY A 141 19.96 -0.69 -12.42
C GLY A 141 20.58 0.69 -12.58
N PHE A 142 20.17 1.66 -11.76
CA PHE A 142 20.73 3.00 -11.76
C PHE A 142 22.22 3.01 -11.36
N VAL A 143 22.59 2.28 -10.30
CA VAL A 143 23.96 2.13 -9.86
C VAL A 143 24.82 1.48 -10.96
N PHE A 144 24.33 0.41 -11.59
CA PHE A 144 25.02 -0.24 -12.69
C PHE A 144 25.21 0.69 -13.89
N THR A 145 24.20 1.45 -14.26
CA THR A 145 24.24 2.38 -15.40
C THR A 145 25.33 3.45 -15.22
N ILE A 146 25.58 3.89 -14.00
CA ILE A 146 26.63 4.86 -13.70
C ILE A 146 28.00 4.18 -13.56
N THR A 147 28.05 3.03 -12.89
CA THR A 147 29.31 2.38 -12.51
C THR A 147 29.97 1.66 -13.69
N PHE A 148 29.23 0.99 -14.57
CA PHE A 148 29.77 0.26 -15.69
C PHE A 148 30.56 1.12 -16.66
N PRO A 149 30.08 2.26 -17.15
CA PRO A 149 30.84 3.15 -18.03
C PRO A 149 32.12 3.70 -17.35
N ALA A 150 31.99 4.02 -16.04
CA ALA A 150 33.17 4.54 -15.29
C ALA A 150 34.27 3.48 -15.12
N VAL A 151 33.88 2.24 -14.77
CA VAL A 151 34.82 1.11 -14.67
C VAL A 151 35.42 0.79 -16.03
N TYR A 152 34.62 0.78 -17.10
CA TYR A 152 35.12 0.55 -18.46
C TYR A 152 36.11 1.63 -18.88
N ALA A 153 35.83 2.91 -18.64
CA ALA A 153 36.73 4.01 -18.94
C ALA A 153 38.03 3.90 -18.13
N ALA A 154 37.95 3.52 -16.84
CA ALA A 154 39.13 3.31 -16.01
C ALA A 154 39.99 2.13 -16.50
N LEU A 155 39.40 1.02 -16.88
CA LEU A 155 40.09 -0.13 -17.46
C LEU A 155 40.79 0.22 -18.78
N MET A 156 40.14 1.01 -19.63
CA MET A 156 40.72 1.47 -20.89
C MET A 156 41.91 2.39 -20.69
N LEU A 157 41.89 3.22 -19.63
CA LEU A 157 42.95 4.17 -19.33
C LEU A 157 44.15 3.53 -18.61
N TYR A 158 43.88 2.67 -17.62
CA TYR A 158 44.90 2.18 -16.71
C TYR A 158 45.34 0.73 -16.97
N HIS A 159 44.45 -0.13 -17.49
CA HIS A 159 44.71 -1.56 -17.70
C HIS A 159 44.14 -2.04 -19.05
N ARG A 160 44.64 -1.46 -20.12
CA ARG A 160 44.22 -1.76 -21.49
C ARG A 160 44.36 -3.23 -21.89
N GLU A 161 45.30 -3.92 -21.30
CA GLU A 161 45.61 -5.35 -21.49
C GLU A 161 44.49 -6.29 -20.96
N LEU A 162 43.68 -5.83 -20.06
CA LEU A 162 42.53 -6.61 -19.51
C LEU A 162 41.30 -6.54 -20.40
N VAL A 163 41.25 -5.60 -21.33
CA VAL A 163 40.08 -5.43 -22.21
C VAL A 163 40.21 -6.36 -23.43
N PRO A 164 39.23 -7.23 -23.68
CA PRO A 164 39.28 -8.12 -24.85
C PRO A 164 39.42 -7.33 -26.15
N ALA A 165 40.33 -7.75 -27.02
CA ALA A 165 40.67 -7.05 -28.27
C ALA A 165 39.40 -6.81 -29.16
N ARG A 166 38.38 -7.62 -29.05
CA ARG A 166 37.12 -7.45 -29.80
C ARG A 166 36.33 -6.19 -29.41
N LEU A 167 36.50 -5.66 -28.20
CA LEU A 167 35.83 -4.43 -27.73
C LEU A 167 36.67 -3.16 -28.01
N LEU A 168 37.91 -3.32 -28.46
CA LEU A 168 38.78 -2.19 -28.82
C LEU A 168 38.59 -1.68 -30.25
N PHE A 169 37.91 -2.47 -31.10
CA PHE A 169 37.75 -2.19 -32.53
C PHE A 169 36.24 -2.08 -32.94
N ALA A 170 35.33 -2.00 -31.98
CA ALA A 170 33.91 -1.65 -32.18
C ALA A 170 33.71 -0.16 -31.89
#